data_20fdc4ea573f6d2eaa4caefad3f0de3a
#
_entry.id   20fdc4ea573f6d2eaa4caefad3f0de3a
#
_cell.length_a   1.000
_cell.length_b   1.000
_cell.length_c   1.000
_cell.angle_alpha   90.00
_cell.angle_beta   90.00
_cell.angle_gamma   90.00
#
_symmetry.space_group_name_H-M   'P 1'
#
loop_
_entity.id
_entity.type
_entity.pdbx_description
1 polymer ?
#
loop_
_entity_poly.entity_id
_entity_poly.type
_entity_poly.pdbx_seq_one_letter_code
_entity_poly.pdbx_strand_id
1 'polypeptide(L)'
;MKYFFTKYRFFLSGAALILTAASCTSTLSDEPATDARAISFTPAAETRAAVEGDFPGGSSFSVWGWYGTTGSSTIDKTVFDNIPVTKSGEAWTYTGGTQYWISGMTYNFYGVYPFYPQTSSDNGTTATVDKTGEITVTNFDCSATGENAVDLMTATAPGLLGDAAPTVAMPFQHELAKVEVSVRTDQGVTATIENAKLTGMVYKGTLTATSNSSTWAPITSTSDETPYQVTEPVTINTPSTTSLFGDILIIPQKTDKLTLNIAITRDEEENTYNFDLGTSIAQWTAGRSYRYVLTIEADAITFSDFTVDEWGETHTGGDINIGTSDN
;
A
#
# COMPACT_ATOMS: atom_id res chain seq x y z
N MET A 1 -77.60 26.61 28.44
CA MET A 1 -78.47 26.65 29.68
C MET A 1 -77.55 26.75 30.88
N LYS A 2 -77.61 27.92 31.57
CA LYS A 2 -77.36 28.23 32.99
C LYS A 2 -75.97 27.84 33.52
N TYR A 3 -75.11 28.83 33.84
CA TYR A 3 -75.00 29.69 35.04
C TYR A 3 -74.59 28.88 36.28
N PHE A 4 -73.54 29.24 37.09
CA PHE A 4 -73.33 30.42 37.95
C PHE A 4 -71.92 30.25 38.60
N PHE A 5 -71.09 31.29 38.60
CA PHE A 5 -70.61 32.19 39.65
C PHE A 5 -70.42 31.59 41.02
N THR A 6 -69.31 31.76 41.74
CA THR A 6 -69.01 32.91 42.58
C THR A 6 -67.84 32.62 43.55
N LYS A 7 -66.83 33.51 43.53
CA LYS A 7 -66.28 34.39 44.55
C LYS A 7 -65.37 33.87 45.69
N TYR A 8 -64.20 34.52 45.65
CA TYR A 8 -63.36 35.12 46.67
C TYR A 8 -63.29 34.53 48.10
N ARG A 9 -62.04 34.38 48.67
CA ARG A 9 -61.55 35.25 49.73
C ARG A 9 -60.06 35.06 49.99
N PHE A 10 -59.39 36.22 50.10
CA PHE A 10 -58.05 36.45 50.66
C PHE A 10 -57.90 35.92 52.08
N PHE A 11 -56.69 35.43 52.43
CA PHE A 11 -56.07 35.73 53.72
C PHE A 11 -54.56 35.69 53.62
N LEU A 12 -53.95 36.76 54.14
CA LEU A 12 -52.51 37.00 54.31
C LEU A 12 -52.00 36.14 55.47
N SER A 13 -50.72 35.82 55.41
CA SER A 13 -49.69 35.95 56.46
C SER A 13 -48.87 34.68 56.68
N GLY A 14 -47.55 34.87 56.64
CA GLY A 14 -46.63 33.93 57.25
C GLY A 14 -45.31 33.82 56.46
N ALA A 15 -44.40 34.77 56.66
CA ALA A 15 -43.02 34.64 56.18
C ALA A 15 -42.30 33.56 56.98
N ALA A 16 -41.90 32.49 56.34
CA ALA A 16 -40.91 31.56 56.85
C ALA A 16 -39.73 31.53 55.87
N LEU A 17 -38.64 32.13 56.30
CA LEU A 17 -37.38 32.14 55.68
C LEU A 17 -36.74 30.73 55.80
N ILE A 18 -36.89 29.88 54.80
CA ILE A 18 -36.16 28.63 54.74
C ILE A 18 -34.92 28.87 53.92
N LEU A 19 -33.74 28.94 54.55
CA LEU A 19 -32.45 28.81 53.88
C LEU A 19 -32.33 27.38 53.33
N THR A 20 -32.61 27.19 52.05
CA THR A 20 -32.21 26.00 51.35
C THR A 20 -30.74 26.19 50.96
N ALA A 21 -29.85 25.45 51.64
CA ALA A 21 -28.51 25.23 51.16
C ALA A 21 -28.61 24.60 49.75
N ALA A 22 -28.29 25.36 48.73
CA ALA A 22 -28.05 24.83 47.40
C ALA A 22 -26.80 23.95 47.47
N SER A 23 -26.99 22.66 47.71
CA SER A 23 -26.00 21.66 47.42
C SER A 23 -25.81 21.67 45.88
N CYS A 24 -24.76 22.31 45.39
CA CYS A 24 -24.26 22.07 44.08
C CYS A 24 -23.76 20.63 44.02
N THR A 25 -24.66 19.69 43.79
CA THR A 25 -24.26 18.46 43.16
C THR A 25 -23.91 18.83 41.70
N SER A 26 -22.62 19.05 41.46
CA SER A 26 -22.10 18.92 40.10
C SER A 26 -22.41 17.49 39.67
N THR A 27 -23.54 17.29 39.01
CA THR A 27 -23.65 16.17 38.09
C THR A 27 -22.54 16.35 37.13
N LEU A 28 -21.45 15.61 37.34
CA LEU A 28 -20.55 15.27 36.23
C LEU A 28 -21.50 14.67 35.20
N SER A 29 -21.87 15.49 34.19
CA SER A 29 -22.41 14.98 32.98
C SER A 29 -21.28 14.12 32.41
N ASP A 30 -21.46 12.81 32.48
CA ASP A 30 -20.77 11.87 31.58
C ASP A 30 -21.28 12.13 30.15
N GLU A 31 -21.12 13.36 29.67
CA GLU A 31 -21.07 13.56 28.24
C GLU A 31 -19.71 12.97 27.78
N PRO A 32 -19.73 11.98 26.87
CA PRO A 32 -18.50 11.49 26.33
C PRO A 32 -17.77 12.70 25.76
N ALA A 33 -16.51 12.86 26.19
CA ALA A 33 -15.65 13.91 25.67
C ALA A 33 -15.79 13.93 24.16
N THR A 34 -16.20 15.09 23.64
CA THR A 34 -16.47 15.34 22.22
C THR A 34 -15.47 14.64 21.30
N ASP A 35 -15.89 14.25 20.09
CA ASP A 35 -15.13 13.58 19.02
C ASP A 35 -13.67 14.08 18.79
N ALA A 36 -13.32 15.22 19.37
CA ALA A 36 -11.98 15.82 19.31
C ALA A 36 -10.85 14.96 19.88
N ARG A 37 -11.13 13.92 20.66
CA ARG A 37 -10.13 12.98 21.20
C ARG A 37 -10.24 11.58 20.61
N ALA A 38 -11.08 11.37 19.62
CA ALA A 38 -11.14 10.11 18.89
C ALA A 38 -9.84 9.90 18.10
N ILE A 39 -9.30 8.68 18.13
CA ILE A 39 -8.17 8.32 17.30
C ILE A 39 -8.67 8.21 15.86
N SER A 40 -8.04 8.92 14.94
CA SER A 40 -8.34 8.89 13.52
C SER A 40 -7.05 8.70 12.72
N PHE A 41 -7.16 8.15 11.52
CA PHE A 41 -6.03 7.84 10.66
C PHE A 41 -6.11 8.65 9.36
N THR A 42 -4.95 9.07 8.86
CA THR A 42 -4.78 9.63 7.53
C THR A 42 -3.57 8.93 6.90
N PRO A 43 -3.76 8.03 5.95
CA PRO A 43 -2.65 7.53 5.17
C PRO A 43 -2.02 8.70 4.43
N ALA A 44 -0.72 8.84 4.60
CA ALA A 44 0.10 9.73 3.80
C ALA A 44 0.98 8.82 2.95
N ALA A 45 0.84 8.87 1.62
CA ALA A 45 1.93 8.41 0.79
C ALA A 45 3.07 9.39 1.02
N GLU A 46 4.25 8.91 1.43
CA GLU A 46 5.43 9.76 1.42
C GLU A 46 5.63 10.26 0.00
N THR A 47 6.01 11.53 -0.17
CA THR A 47 6.20 12.21 -1.46
C THR A 47 7.32 11.60 -2.33
N ARG A 48 7.83 10.46 -1.97
CA ARG A 48 8.80 9.62 -2.69
C ARG A 48 8.22 8.31 -3.22
N ALA A 49 6.93 8.07 -3.01
CA ALA A 49 6.25 6.87 -3.46
C ALA A 49 4.80 7.23 -3.73
N ALA A 50 4.50 7.65 -4.93
CA ALA A 50 3.13 7.78 -5.33
C ALA A 50 2.55 6.36 -5.53
N VAL A 51 1.60 5.98 -4.69
CA VAL A 51 0.36 5.48 -5.29
C VAL A 51 0.01 6.57 -6.29
N GLU A 52 0.02 6.31 -7.57
CA GLU A 52 -0.39 7.30 -8.57
C GLU A 52 -1.80 7.74 -8.20
N GLY A 53 -1.89 8.88 -7.51
CA GLY A 53 -3.15 9.37 -6.97
C GLY A 53 -3.46 8.87 -5.56
N ASP A 54 -4.53 9.40 -5.03
CA ASP A 54 -5.13 9.04 -3.74
C ASP A 54 -5.60 7.58 -3.75
N PHE A 55 -5.55 6.89 -2.59
CA PHE A 55 -6.07 5.54 -2.45
C PHE A 55 -7.50 5.43 -3.03
N PRO A 56 -7.80 4.43 -3.87
CA PRO A 56 -9.14 4.25 -4.41
C PRO A 56 -10.21 4.18 -3.31
N GLY A 57 -11.43 4.61 -3.62
CA GLY A 57 -12.57 4.43 -2.71
C GLY A 57 -12.77 2.96 -2.36
N GLY A 58 -12.96 2.65 -1.07
CA GLY A 58 -13.06 1.27 -0.58
C GLY A 58 -11.71 0.61 -0.27
N SER A 59 -10.58 1.25 -0.54
CA SER A 59 -9.27 0.77 -0.07
C SER A 59 -9.26 0.58 1.43
N SER A 60 -8.56 -0.45 1.89
CA SER A 60 -8.47 -0.78 3.31
C SER A 60 -7.06 -1.22 3.68
N PHE A 61 -6.57 -0.80 4.83
CA PHE A 61 -5.32 -1.28 5.41
C PHE A 61 -5.53 -1.85 6.81
N SER A 62 -4.64 -2.73 7.23
CA SER A 62 -4.58 -3.27 8.59
C SER A 62 -3.90 -2.27 9.51
N VAL A 63 -4.42 -2.05 10.72
CA VAL A 63 -3.76 -1.26 11.76
C VAL A 63 -3.56 -2.07 13.03
N TRP A 64 -2.37 -1.94 13.61
CA TRP A 64 -2.03 -2.35 14.98
C TRP A 64 -1.62 -1.11 15.76
N GLY A 65 -1.88 -1.13 17.06
CA GLY A 65 -1.50 -0.02 17.94
C GLY A 65 -1.37 -0.45 19.38
N TRP A 66 -0.34 0.10 20.02
CA TRP A 66 -0.11 -0.08 21.46
C TRP A 66 0.13 1.27 22.12
N TYR A 67 -0.16 1.32 23.43
CA TYR A 67 0.13 2.49 24.24
C TYR A 67 0.72 2.10 25.60
N GLY A 68 1.40 3.04 26.22
CA GLY A 68 1.96 2.95 27.56
C GLY A 68 2.11 4.32 28.18
N THR A 69 2.44 4.38 29.48
CA THR A 69 2.65 5.65 30.18
C THR A 69 3.79 6.42 29.53
N THR A 70 3.60 7.71 29.28
CA THR A 70 4.63 8.58 28.70
C THR A 70 5.89 8.57 29.56
N GLY A 71 7.05 8.36 28.90
CA GLY A 71 8.35 8.20 29.57
C GLY A 71 8.64 6.79 30.08
N SER A 72 7.69 5.85 29.98
CA SER A 72 7.95 4.44 30.23
C SER A 72 8.66 3.79 29.04
N SER A 73 9.53 2.81 29.31
CA SER A 73 10.09 1.96 28.28
C SER A 73 9.11 0.89 27.80
N THR A 74 7.93 0.74 28.45
CA THR A 74 6.96 -0.29 28.12
C THR A 74 5.73 0.33 27.47
N ILE A 75 5.50 -0.01 26.20
CA ILE A 75 4.33 0.35 25.39
C ILE A 75 3.70 -0.96 24.94
N ASP A 76 2.79 -1.53 25.76
CA ASP A 76 2.32 -2.91 25.57
C ASP A 76 0.79 -3.08 25.69
N LYS A 77 0.06 -2.02 26.02
CA LYS A 77 -1.41 -2.06 26.08
C LYS A 77 -1.97 -1.90 24.69
N THR A 78 -2.68 -2.91 24.21
CA THR A 78 -3.27 -2.93 22.87
C THR A 78 -4.43 -1.92 22.76
N VAL A 79 -4.42 -1.12 21.70
CA VAL A 79 -5.54 -0.24 21.30
C VAL A 79 -6.13 -0.70 19.96
N PHE A 80 -5.32 -1.19 19.04
CA PHE A 80 -5.74 -1.82 17.80
C PHE A 80 -4.99 -3.14 17.60
N ASP A 81 -5.69 -4.15 17.09
CA ASP A 81 -5.12 -5.45 16.79
C ASP A 81 -5.69 -5.95 15.44
N ASN A 82 -4.96 -5.67 14.37
CA ASN A 82 -5.36 -5.95 12.99
C ASN A 82 -6.77 -5.47 12.64
N ILE A 83 -7.04 -4.22 12.91
CA ILE A 83 -8.34 -3.62 12.60
C ILE A 83 -8.29 -3.01 11.20
N PRO A 84 -9.28 -3.31 10.32
CA PRO A 84 -9.35 -2.68 9.01
C PRO A 84 -9.72 -1.19 9.15
N VAL A 85 -8.91 -0.34 8.54
CA VAL A 85 -9.20 1.09 8.33
C VAL A 85 -9.52 1.28 6.87
N THR A 86 -10.75 1.66 6.57
CA THR A 86 -11.30 1.68 5.21
C THR A 86 -11.63 3.10 4.76
N LYS A 87 -11.29 3.43 3.51
CA LYS A 87 -11.62 4.70 2.88
C LYS A 87 -13.10 4.75 2.49
N SER A 88 -13.81 5.74 3.03
CA SER A 88 -15.23 6.01 2.74
C SER A 88 -15.37 7.50 2.36
N GLY A 89 -15.49 7.78 1.09
CA GLY A 89 -15.35 9.16 0.56
C GLY A 89 -13.96 9.70 0.86
N GLU A 90 -13.89 10.87 1.48
CA GLU A 90 -12.63 11.50 1.90
C GLU A 90 -12.15 11.05 3.29
N ALA A 91 -12.95 10.29 4.02
CA ALA A 91 -12.65 9.87 5.39
C ALA A 91 -12.14 8.43 5.43
N TRP A 92 -11.26 8.17 6.41
CA TRP A 92 -10.82 6.84 6.78
C TRP A 92 -11.48 6.42 8.10
N THR A 93 -12.17 5.30 8.09
CA THR A 93 -12.98 4.83 9.22
C THR A 93 -12.62 3.39 9.58
N TYR A 94 -12.83 3.02 10.84
CA TYR A 94 -12.62 1.66 11.33
C TYR A 94 -13.83 1.16 12.11
N THR A 95 -13.94 -0.15 12.25
CA THR A 95 -15.00 -0.82 13.01
C THR A 95 -14.52 -1.24 14.40
N GLY A 96 -15.43 -1.71 15.26
CA GLY A 96 -15.08 -2.21 16.60
C GLY A 96 -15.21 -1.17 17.73
N GLY A 97 -15.78 0.00 17.43
CA GLY A 97 -15.99 1.08 18.39
C GLY A 97 -14.87 2.12 18.37
N THR A 98 -15.26 3.36 18.63
CA THR A 98 -14.32 4.49 18.63
C THR A 98 -13.30 4.35 19.77
N GLN A 99 -12.04 4.44 19.42
CA GLN A 99 -10.93 4.50 20.38
C GLN A 99 -10.55 5.96 20.63
N TYR A 100 -10.12 6.27 21.84
CA TYR A 100 -9.83 7.62 22.26
C TYR A 100 -8.40 7.75 22.79
N TRP A 101 -7.79 8.91 22.55
CA TRP A 101 -6.52 9.27 23.14
C TRP A 101 -6.65 9.41 24.67
N ILE A 102 -5.74 8.79 25.41
CA ILE A 102 -5.64 8.90 26.86
C ILE A 102 -4.49 9.85 27.19
N SER A 103 -4.78 10.87 28.00
CA SER A 103 -3.77 11.84 28.49
C SER A 103 -2.67 11.12 29.27
N GLY A 104 -1.41 11.59 29.12
CA GLY A 104 -0.24 11.00 29.78
C GLY A 104 0.22 9.67 29.19
N MET A 105 -0.32 9.27 28.04
CA MET A 105 0.08 8.04 27.33
C MET A 105 0.85 8.36 26.05
N THR A 106 1.77 7.47 25.68
CA THR A 106 2.47 7.45 24.41
C THR A 106 2.00 6.25 23.60
N TYR A 107 1.81 6.44 22.29
CA TYR A 107 1.24 5.47 21.37
C TYR A 107 2.21 5.16 20.23
N ASN A 108 2.22 3.91 19.78
CA ASN A 108 2.86 3.47 18.53
C ASN A 108 1.81 2.82 17.65
N PHE A 109 1.77 3.18 16.36
CA PHE A 109 0.89 2.58 15.36
C PHE A 109 1.70 2.02 14.21
N TYR A 110 1.16 0.95 13.63
CA TYR A 110 1.76 0.23 12.50
C TYR A 110 0.66 -0.15 11.51
N GLY A 111 0.98 -0.10 10.22
CA GLY A 111 0.01 -0.39 9.17
C GLY A 111 0.58 -1.28 8.09
N VAL A 112 -0.29 -2.09 7.49
CA VAL A 112 -0.01 -2.90 6.30
C VAL A 112 -1.13 -2.69 5.29
N TYR A 113 -0.80 -2.30 4.08
CA TYR A 113 -1.72 -2.17 2.95
C TYR A 113 -1.37 -3.21 1.88
N PRO A 114 -2.36 -3.87 1.29
CA PRO A 114 -3.78 -3.86 1.65
C PRO A 114 -4.07 -4.56 2.99
N PHE A 115 -5.33 -4.49 3.42
CA PHE A 115 -5.77 -5.21 4.61
C PHE A 115 -5.65 -6.73 4.42
N TYR A 116 -4.98 -7.39 5.39
CA TYR A 116 -4.91 -8.85 5.48
C TYR A 116 -5.57 -9.31 6.78
N PRO A 117 -6.62 -10.16 6.72
CA PRO A 117 -7.23 -10.72 7.93
C PRO A 117 -6.24 -11.63 8.65
N GLN A 118 -6.37 -11.76 9.98
CA GLN A 118 -5.50 -12.64 10.80
C GLN A 118 -5.66 -14.13 10.48
N THR A 119 -6.83 -14.53 10.01
CA THR A 119 -7.09 -15.89 9.53
C THR A 119 -6.89 -15.91 8.03
N SER A 120 -6.05 -16.83 7.57
CA SER A 120 -5.65 -17.06 6.18
C SER A 120 -6.63 -16.51 5.13
N SER A 121 -6.18 -15.59 4.28
CA SER A 121 -6.82 -15.26 3.02
C SER A 121 -6.77 -16.47 2.07
N ASP A 122 -7.55 -16.47 1.00
CA ASP A 122 -7.59 -17.55 0.00
C ASP A 122 -6.19 -17.93 -0.55
N ASN A 123 -5.23 -16.99 -0.53
CA ASN A 123 -3.85 -17.21 -0.97
C ASN A 123 -2.86 -17.53 0.17
N GLY A 124 -3.33 -17.65 1.41
CA GLY A 124 -2.47 -17.93 2.56
C GLY A 124 -1.59 -16.77 3.03
N THR A 125 -1.72 -15.57 2.43
CA THR A 125 -1.01 -14.36 2.89
C THR A 125 -1.58 -13.88 4.22
N THR A 126 -0.71 -13.67 5.20
CA THR A 126 -1.10 -13.10 6.50
C THR A 126 -0.15 -11.97 6.88
N ALA A 127 -0.65 -10.99 7.62
CA ALA A 127 0.16 -9.92 8.19
C ALA A 127 0.04 -9.92 9.71
N THR A 128 1.16 -9.73 10.39
CA THR A 128 1.25 -9.59 11.83
C THR A 128 2.23 -8.48 12.20
N VAL A 129 2.00 -7.87 13.35
CA VAL A 129 2.94 -6.91 13.93
C VAL A 129 3.15 -7.28 15.39
N ASP A 130 4.39 -7.27 15.84
CA ASP A 130 4.69 -7.47 17.24
C ASP A 130 4.79 -6.15 18.02
N LYS A 131 4.91 -6.22 19.34
CA LYS A 131 4.97 -5.03 20.21
C LYS A 131 6.25 -4.21 20.05
N THR A 132 7.27 -4.74 19.40
CA THR A 132 8.50 -4.02 19.06
C THR A 132 8.36 -3.21 17.77
N GLY A 133 7.29 -3.48 17.02
CA GLY A 133 6.99 -2.84 15.75
C GLY A 133 7.58 -3.57 14.54
N GLU A 134 7.97 -4.83 14.72
CA GLU A 134 8.33 -5.68 13.59
C GLU A 134 7.06 -6.15 12.87
N ILE A 135 6.97 -5.79 11.60
CA ILE A 135 5.89 -6.17 10.69
C ILE A 135 6.34 -7.41 9.93
N THR A 136 5.52 -8.46 9.93
CA THR A 136 5.77 -9.67 9.13
C THR A 136 4.59 -9.91 8.19
N VAL A 137 4.86 -10.03 6.88
CA VAL A 137 3.87 -10.47 5.88
C VAL A 137 4.34 -11.79 5.29
N THR A 138 3.60 -12.87 5.57
CA THR A 138 3.98 -14.23 5.15
C THR A 138 3.26 -14.65 3.89
N ASN A 139 3.92 -15.48 3.07
CA ASN A 139 3.38 -16.08 1.84
C ASN A 139 2.84 -15.04 0.85
N PHE A 140 3.46 -13.86 0.77
CA PHE A 140 3.09 -12.86 -0.22
C PHE A 140 3.40 -13.36 -1.63
N ASP A 141 2.47 -13.15 -2.56
CA ASP A 141 2.52 -13.65 -3.93
C ASP A 141 2.34 -12.48 -4.91
N CYS A 142 3.36 -12.22 -5.72
CA CYS A 142 3.40 -11.17 -6.76
C CYS A 142 2.99 -11.67 -8.15
N SER A 143 2.41 -12.85 -8.29
CA SER A 143 2.11 -13.45 -9.62
C SER A 143 1.08 -12.69 -10.45
N ALA A 144 0.27 -11.85 -9.83
CA ALA A 144 -0.69 -11.00 -10.54
C ALA A 144 0.00 -9.79 -11.19
N THR A 145 -0.49 -9.37 -12.34
CA THR A 145 0.04 -8.25 -13.13
C THR A 145 -1.04 -7.25 -13.54
N GLY A 146 -0.64 -6.07 -13.99
CA GLY A 146 -1.55 -5.01 -14.43
C GLY A 146 -2.50 -4.56 -13.32
N GLU A 147 -3.77 -4.43 -13.62
CA GLU A 147 -4.79 -3.98 -12.66
C GLU A 147 -5.03 -4.94 -11.49
N ASN A 148 -4.58 -6.20 -11.59
CA ASN A 148 -4.69 -7.20 -10.54
C ASN A 148 -3.44 -7.27 -9.65
N ALA A 149 -2.38 -6.56 -9.99
CA ALA A 149 -1.17 -6.51 -9.18
C ALA A 149 -1.47 -5.88 -7.81
N VAL A 150 -0.96 -6.50 -6.76
CA VAL A 150 -1.16 -6.03 -5.38
C VAL A 150 0.05 -5.25 -4.92
N ASP A 151 -0.12 -3.98 -4.64
CA ASP A 151 0.90 -3.12 -4.07
C ASP A 151 0.98 -3.31 -2.55
N LEU A 152 2.05 -3.94 -2.09
CA LEU A 152 2.29 -4.12 -0.66
C LEU A 152 3.03 -2.92 -0.09
N MET A 153 2.41 -2.28 0.91
CA MET A 153 3.03 -1.15 1.61
C MET A 153 2.97 -1.34 3.12
N THR A 154 3.95 -0.80 3.82
CA THR A 154 3.99 -0.75 5.29
C THR A 154 4.10 0.68 5.80
N ALA A 155 3.60 0.94 7.01
CA ALA A 155 3.70 2.23 7.66
C ALA A 155 3.98 2.09 9.15
N THR A 156 4.75 3.04 9.71
CA THR A 156 5.01 3.14 11.14
C THR A 156 4.81 4.56 11.63
N ALA A 157 4.14 4.74 12.76
CA ALA A 157 3.89 6.03 13.42
C ALA A 157 4.14 5.91 14.93
N PRO A 158 5.42 5.87 15.36
CA PRO A 158 5.78 5.70 16.76
C PRO A 158 5.81 7.01 17.54
N GLY A 159 5.65 6.93 18.87
CA GLY A 159 5.93 8.02 19.81
C GLY A 159 4.86 9.12 19.86
N LEU A 160 3.64 8.87 19.43
CA LEU A 160 2.57 9.86 19.43
C LEU A 160 2.03 10.09 20.85
N LEU A 161 1.94 11.36 21.26
CA LEU A 161 1.48 11.72 22.61
C LEU A 161 -0.03 11.84 22.66
N GLY A 162 -0.64 11.11 23.60
CA GLY A 162 -2.09 11.15 23.81
C GLY A 162 -2.60 12.51 24.23
N ASP A 163 -1.77 13.36 24.87
CA ASP A 163 -2.15 14.72 25.25
C ASP A 163 -2.38 15.62 24.03
N ALA A 164 -1.60 15.43 22.96
CA ALA A 164 -1.76 16.17 21.70
C ALA A 164 -2.95 15.70 20.87
N ALA A 165 -3.40 14.45 21.06
CA ALA A 165 -4.52 13.83 20.34
C ALA A 165 -4.49 14.10 18.82
N PRO A 166 -3.37 13.84 18.12
CA PRO A 166 -3.27 14.15 16.70
C PRO A 166 -4.09 13.17 15.85
N THR A 167 -4.39 13.56 14.60
CA THR A 167 -4.70 12.55 13.58
C THR A 167 -3.44 11.75 13.28
N VAL A 168 -3.54 10.42 13.27
CA VAL A 168 -2.39 9.54 13.02
C VAL A 168 -2.07 9.55 11.55
N ALA A 169 -0.96 10.20 11.19
CA ALA A 169 -0.40 10.08 9.85
C ALA A 169 0.26 8.70 9.71
N MET A 170 -0.14 7.96 8.68
CA MET A 170 0.43 6.65 8.33
C MET A 170 1.26 6.80 7.06
N PRO A 171 2.59 7.01 7.16
CA PRO A 171 3.48 7.20 6.01
C PRO A 171 3.78 5.84 5.36
N PHE A 172 2.92 5.41 4.44
CA PHE A 172 3.09 4.16 3.73
C PHE A 172 4.26 4.21 2.75
N GLN A 173 5.09 3.17 2.79
CA GLN A 173 6.22 2.95 1.91
C GLN A 173 6.00 1.67 1.10
N HIS A 174 6.30 1.70 -0.20
CA HIS A 174 6.24 0.51 -1.05
C HIS A 174 7.31 -0.49 -0.66
N GLU A 175 6.92 -1.74 -0.51
CA GLU A 175 7.82 -2.86 -0.20
C GLU A 175 8.22 -3.65 -1.45
N LEU A 176 7.70 -3.27 -2.61
CA LEU A 176 7.94 -3.90 -3.90
C LEU A 176 8.71 -2.96 -4.85
N ALA A 177 9.26 -3.54 -5.91
CA ALA A 177 9.71 -2.83 -7.09
C ALA A 177 8.63 -2.90 -8.18
N LYS A 178 8.47 -1.84 -8.97
CA LYS A 178 7.63 -1.83 -10.16
C LYS A 178 8.50 -2.11 -11.38
N VAL A 179 8.09 -3.06 -12.22
CA VAL A 179 8.82 -3.42 -13.44
C VAL A 179 7.88 -3.42 -14.63
N GLU A 180 8.28 -2.75 -15.69
CA GLU A 180 7.62 -2.73 -17.00
C GLU A 180 8.59 -3.24 -18.08
N VAL A 181 8.12 -4.16 -18.91
CA VAL A 181 8.82 -4.58 -20.12
C VAL A 181 7.93 -4.26 -21.29
N SER A 182 8.38 -3.33 -22.12
CA SER A 182 7.63 -2.83 -23.26
C SER A 182 8.39 -3.11 -24.56
N VAL A 183 7.64 -3.20 -25.66
CA VAL A 183 8.16 -3.38 -27.01
C VAL A 183 7.62 -2.29 -27.92
N ARG A 184 8.43 -1.88 -28.91
CA ARG A 184 8.03 -1.00 -30.02
C ARG A 184 8.73 -1.45 -31.30
N THR A 185 8.23 -1.00 -32.45
CA THR A 185 8.93 -1.15 -33.74
C THR A 185 9.34 0.20 -34.26
N ASP A 186 10.37 0.22 -35.11
CA ASP A 186 10.65 1.39 -35.93
C ASP A 186 9.52 1.65 -36.91
N GLN A 187 9.47 2.88 -37.44
CA GLN A 187 8.45 3.28 -38.41
C GLN A 187 8.54 2.44 -39.67
N GLY A 188 7.42 1.78 -40.01
CA GLY A 188 7.32 0.93 -41.21
C GLY A 188 7.73 -0.51 -40.94
N VAL A 189 8.20 -0.87 -39.78
CA VAL A 189 8.47 -2.25 -39.35
C VAL A 189 7.22 -2.83 -38.71
N THR A 190 6.91 -4.09 -39.05
CA THR A 190 5.87 -4.89 -38.40
C THR A 190 6.49 -6.18 -37.89
N ALA A 191 6.20 -6.53 -36.65
CA ALA A 191 6.66 -7.78 -36.06
C ALA A 191 5.53 -8.39 -35.23
N THR A 192 5.53 -9.69 -35.06
CA THR A 192 4.63 -10.41 -34.19
C THR A 192 5.44 -11.04 -33.06
N ILE A 193 5.07 -10.72 -31.81
CA ILE A 193 5.58 -11.44 -30.65
C ILE A 193 4.77 -12.71 -30.52
N GLU A 194 5.36 -13.84 -30.84
CA GLU A 194 4.68 -15.15 -30.79
C GLU A 194 4.51 -15.62 -29.35
N ASN A 195 5.52 -15.40 -28.55
CA ASN A 195 5.50 -15.61 -27.09
C ASN A 195 6.60 -14.79 -26.43
N ALA A 196 6.42 -14.50 -25.14
CA ALA A 196 7.45 -13.90 -24.31
C ALA A 196 7.34 -14.44 -22.88
N LYS A 197 8.49 -14.57 -22.21
CA LYS A 197 8.56 -15.14 -20.86
C LYS A 197 9.69 -14.51 -20.07
N LEU A 198 9.38 -14.01 -18.85
CA LEU A 198 10.38 -13.61 -17.87
C LEU A 198 10.72 -14.79 -16.97
N THR A 199 11.99 -15.15 -16.88
CA THR A 199 12.47 -16.29 -16.08
C THR A 199 13.48 -15.87 -15.03
N GLY A 200 13.69 -16.72 -14.01
CA GLY A 200 14.58 -16.44 -12.89
C GLY A 200 13.99 -15.56 -11.79
N MET A 201 12.73 -15.18 -11.91
CA MET A 201 12.04 -14.28 -10.98
C MET A 201 11.69 -14.94 -9.67
N VAL A 202 11.90 -14.23 -8.55
CA VAL A 202 11.34 -14.57 -7.24
C VAL A 202 10.07 -13.74 -7.06
N TYR A 203 8.92 -14.40 -7.09
CA TYR A 203 7.62 -13.74 -7.00
C TYR A 203 6.81 -14.14 -5.76
N LYS A 204 7.38 -14.96 -4.87
CA LYS A 204 6.79 -15.32 -3.56
C LYS A 204 7.81 -15.13 -2.46
N GLY A 205 7.35 -14.64 -1.31
CA GLY A 205 8.25 -14.42 -0.18
C GLY A 205 7.55 -14.05 1.11
N THR A 206 8.36 -13.93 2.15
CA THR A 206 7.97 -13.37 3.44
C THR A 206 8.72 -12.06 3.65
N LEU A 207 7.98 -11.00 3.89
CA LEU A 207 8.51 -9.70 4.29
C LEU A 207 8.70 -9.64 5.81
N THR A 208 9.82 -9.10 6.25
CA THR A 208 10.02 -8.60 7.61
C THR A 208 10.45 -7.13 7.51
N ALA A 209 9.65 -6.22 8.08
CA ALA A 209 9.88 -4.79 8.02
C ALA A 209 9.84 -4.15 9.40
N THR A 210 10.65 -3.10 9.57
CA THR A 210 10.70 -2.24 10.76
C THR A 210 10.66 -0.78 10.30
N SER A 211 10.67 0.18 11.22
CA SER A 211 10.78 1.61 10.88
C SER A 211 12.04 1.99 10.10
N ASN A 212 13.07 1.15 10.07
CA ASN A 212 14.39 1.49 9.53
C ASN A 212 14.84 0.58 8.38
N SER A 213 14.21 -0.56 8.19
CA SER A 213 14.64 -1.54 7.20
C SER A 213 13.53 -2.51 6.85
N SER A 214 13.55 -3.00 5.62
CA SER A 214 12.75 -4.14 5.20
C SER A 214 13.65 -5.20 4.55
N THR A 215 13.28 -6.45 4.73
CA THR A 215 13.98 -7.62 4.17
C THR A 215 12.98 -8.65 3.68
N TRP A 216 13.35 -9.33 2.61
CA TRP A 216 12.56 -10.40 2.03
C TRP A 216 13.26 -11.74 2.16
N ALA A 217 12.54 -12.75 2.67
CA ALA A 217 12.93 -14.14 2.60
C ALA A 217 12.19 -14.80 1.41
N PRO A 218 12.89 -15.14 0.31
CA PRO A 218 12.25 -15.67 -0.88
C PRO A 218 11.70 -17.07 -0.64
N ILE A 219 10.52 -17.35 -1.19
CA ILE A 219 9.99 -18.72 -1.33
C ILE A 219 10.28 -19.13 -2.77
N THR A 220 11.29 -19.99 -2.94
CA THR A 220 11.73 -20.43 -4.26
C THR A 220 10.70 -21.37 -4.88
N SER A 221 10.24 -21.06 -6.08
CA SER A 221 9.49 -22.01 -6.90
C SER A 221 10.44 -23.13 -7.35
N THR A 222 9.99 -24.37 -7.31
CA THR A 222 10.74 -25.52 -7.84
C THR A 222 10.45 -25.77 -9.31
N SER A 223 9.58 -24.98 -9.93
CA SER A 223 9.22 -25.06 -11.35
C SER A 223 9.88 -23.96 -12.17
N ASP A 224 10.20 -24.27 -13.42
CA ASP A 224 10.62 -23.27 -14.41
C ASP A 224 9.44 -22.41 -14.94
N GLU A 225 8.26 -22.63 -14.35
CA GLU A 225 7.06 -21.84 -14.66
C GLU A 225 7.16 -20.46 -14.04
N THR A 226 6.81 -19.47 -14.83
CA THR A 226 6.71 -18.07 -14.42
C THR A 226 5.29 -17.57 -14.70
N PRO A 227 4.72 -16.72 -13.83
CA PRO A 227 3.44 -16.06 -14.10
C PRO A 227 3.55 -14.98 -15.19
N TYR A 228 4.77 -14.51 -15.49
CA TYR A 228 5.02 -13.38 -16.37
C TYR A 228 5.30 -13.91 -17.79
N GLN A 229 4.23 -14.16 -18.55
CA GLN A 229 4.34 -14.69 -19.91
C GLN A 229 3.25 -14.16 -20.84
N VAL A 230 3.61 -14.01 -22.11
CA VAL A 230 2.71 -13.77 -23.24
C VAL A 230 2.57 -15.09 -23.97
N THR A 231 1.37 -15.63 -24.06
CA THR A 231 1.07 -16.93 -24.70
C THR A 231 0.26 -16.80 -25.98
N GLU A 232 -0.36 -15.62 -26.21
CA GLU A 232 -1.12 -15.32 -27.42
C GLU A 232 -0.31 -14.33 -28.27
N PRO A 233 -0.20 -14.54 -29.58
CA PRO A 233 0.57 -13.67 -30.47
C PRO A 233 0.09 -12.21 -30.43
N VAL A 234 1.02 -11.27 -30.33
CA VAL A 234 0.77 -9.82 -30.31
C VAL A 234 1.51 -9.15 -31.46
N THR A 235 0.78 -8.54 -32.39
CA THR A 235 1.38 -7.80 -33.51
C THR A 235 1.72 -6.36 -33.08
N ILE A 236 2.98 -5.97 -33.30
CA ILE A 236 3.51 -4.63 -33.04
C ILE A 236 3.88 -3.99 -34.37
N ASN A 237 3.34 -2.78 -34.63
CA ASN A 237 3.56 -2.03 -35.87
C ASN A 237 3.63 -0.51 -35.60
N THR A 238 4.01 -0.12 -34.42
CA THR A 238 3.99 1.27 -33.96
C THR A 238 5.28 1.64 -33.23
N PRO A 239 5.79 2.88 -33.41
CA PRO A 239 6.88 3.40 -32.59
C PRO A 239 6.45 3.70 -31.14
N SER A 240 5.18 3.66 -30.82
CA SER A 240 4.70 3.74 -29.45
C SER A 240 4.93 2.44 -28.71
N THR A 241 5.35 2.52 -27.46
CA THR A 241 5.60 1.33 -26.63
C THR A 241 4.32 0.59 -26.31
N THR A 242 4.37 -0.74 -26.36
CA THR A 242 3.33 -1.67 -25.92
C THR A 242 3.88 -2.51 -24.79
N SER A 243 3.22 -2.52 -23.62
CA SER A 243 3.62 -3.36 -22.49
C SER A 243 3.37 -4.84 -22.82
N LEU A 244 4.33 -5.72 -22.52
CA LEU A 244 4.21 -7.16 -22.76
C LEU A 244 3.45 -7.87 -21.63
N PHE A 245 3.64 -7.45 -20.39
CA PHE A 245 3.12 -8.17 -19.24
C PHE A 245 2.18 -7.32 -18.38
N GLY A 246 1.96 -6.05 -18.74
CA GLY A 246 1.38 -5.04 -17.84
C GLY A 246 2.39 -4.63 -16.75
N ASP A 247 1.92 -3.91 -15.76
CA ASP A 247 2.74 -3.56 -14.59
C ASP A 247 3.01 -4.81 -13.74
N ILE A 248 4.27 -5.05 -13.45
CA ILE A 248 4.73 -6.11 -12.54
C ILE A 248 5.16 -5.46 -11.24
N LEU A 249 4.51 -5.82 -10.13
CA LEU A 249 4.93 -5.44 -8.78
C LEU A 249 5.65 -6.63 -8.16
N ILE A 250 6.96 -6.50 -7.93
CA ILE A 250 7.81 -7.66 -7.65
C ILE A 250 8.66 -7.47 -6.39
N ILE A 251 8.93 -8.57 -5.69
CA ILE A 251 9.87 -8.60 -4.57
C ILE A 251 11.23 -8.06 -5.02
N PRO A 252 11.83 -7.10 -4.27
CA PRO A 252 13.19 -6.62 -4.52
C PRO A 252 14.19 -7.76 -4.59
N GLN A 253 14.96 -7.82 -5.68
CA GLN A 253 15.85 -8.94 -5.96
C GLN A 253 17.02 -8.56 -6.87
N LYS A 254 18.07 -9.40 -6.85
CA LYS A 254 19.15 -9.31 -7.83
C LYS A 254 18.66 -9.72 -9.21
N THR A 255 19.26 -9.12 -10.21
CA THR A 255 18.85 -9.28 -11.62
C THR A 255 19.78 -10.20 -12.43
N ASP A 256 20.85 -10.68 -11.82
CA ASP A 256 21.90 -11.50 -12.45
C ASP A 256 21.44 -12.86 -13.01
N LYS A 257 20.19 -13.25 -12.73
CA LYS A 257 19.58 -14.49 -13.26
C LYS A 257 18.29 -14.24 -14.03
N LEU A 258 17.93 -12.98 -14.23
CA LEU A 258 16.68 -12.61 -14.87
C LEU A 258 16.87 -12.55 -16.39
N THR A 259 16.07 -13.31 -17.11
CA THR A 259 16.13 -13.38 -18.57
C THR A 259 14.75 -13.16 -19.17
N LEU A 260 14.68 -12.29 -20.18
CA LEU A 260 13.55 -12.22 -21.11
C LEU A 260 13.82 -13.16 -22.28
N ASN A 261 13.05 -14.23 -22.38
CA ASN A 261 13.00 -15.11 -23.53
C ASN A 261 11.82 -14.65 -24.40
N ILE A 262 12.04 -14.41 -25.70
CA ILE A 262 11.02 -13.88 -26.60
C ILE A 262 11.17 -14.46 -28.00
N ALA A 263 10.07 -14.93 -28.59
CA ALA A 263 10.01 -15.35 -29.96
C ALA A 263 9.33 -14.28 -30.82
N ILE A 264 9.96 -13.85 -31.86
CA ILE A 264 9.52 -12.74 -32.71
C ILE A 264 9.50 -13.21 -34.17
N THR A 265 8.37 -13.05 -34.84
CA THR A 265 8.19 -13.22 -36.28
C THR A 265 8.28 -11.86 -36.96
N ARG A 266 9.20 -11.73 -37.93
CA ARG A 266 9.35 -10.59 -38.80
C ARG A 266 9.66 -11.07 -40.21
N ASP A 267 9.03 -10.50 -41.26
CA ASP A 267 9.19 -10.89 -42.65
C ASP A 267 9.01 -12.41 -42.92
N GLU A 268 8.03 -13.01 -42.22
CA GLU A 268 7.71 -14.46 -42.26
C GLU A 268 8.80 -15.36 -41.63
N GLU A 269 9.80 -14.79 -40.95
CA GLU A 269 10.84 -15.52 -40.26
C GLU A 269 10.69 -15.37 -38.75
N GLU A 270 10.60 -16.50 -38.03
CA GLU A 270 10.53 -16.55 -36.55
C GLU A 270 11.94 -16.77 -36.00
N ASN A 271 12.31 -15.91 -35.05
CA ASN A 271 13.55 -16.00 -34.29
C ASN A 271 13.30 -15.89 -32.79
N THR A 272 14.09 -16.63 -32.00
CA THR A 272 14.03 -16.58 -30.53
C THR A 272 15.25 -15.84 -30.01
N TYR A 273 14.99 -14.90 -29.08
CA TYR A 273 16.00 -14.08 -28.42
C TYR A 273 15.99 -14.28 -26.93
N ASN A 274 17.15 -14.15 -26.28
CA ASN A 274 17.34 -14.22 -24.85
C ASN A 274 18.08 -12.98 -24.40
N PHE A 275 17.43 -12.14 -23.60
CA PHE A 275 18.01 -10.91 -23.07
C PHE A 275 18.22 -11.04 -21.56
N ASP A 276 19.47 -10.82 -21.13
CA ASP A 276 19.84 -10.76 -19.72
C ASP A 276 19.51 -9.36 -19.17
N LEU A 277 18.54 -9.29 -18.24
CA LEU A 277 18.13 -8.04 -17.62
C LEU A 277 19.16 -7.51 -16.61
N GLY A 278 20.03 -8.38 -16.12
CA GLY A 278 21.09 -8.02 -15.17
C GLY A 278 22.20 -7.15 -15.78
N THR A 279 22.30 -7.10 -17.11
CA THR A 279 23.27 -6.22 -17.79
C THR A 279 22.95 -4.74 -17.59
N SER A 280 21.67 -4.38 -17.36
CA SER A 280 21.21 -3.01 -17.22
C SER A 280 21.36 -2.49 -15.81
N ILE A 281 21.03 -3.32 -14.82
CA ILE A 281 21.10 -2.99 -13.41
C ILE A 281 21.29 -4.26 -12.57
N ALA A 282 22.06 -4.17 -11.52
CA ALA A 282 22.39 -5.34 -10.68
C ALA A 282 21.27 -5.78 -9.73
N GLN A 283 20.34 -4.90 -9.41
CA GLN A 283 19.28 -5.16 -8.41
C GLN A 283 18.06 -4.26 -8.61
N TRP A 284 16.87 -4.82 -8.47
CA TRP A 284 15.64 -4.08 -8.23
C TRP A 284 15.45 -3.83 -6.73
N THR A 285 15.06 -2.60 -6.38
CA THR A 285 14.85 -2.17 -4.98
C THR A 285 13.42 -1.70 -4.76
N ALA A 286 12.95 -1.81 -3.51
CA ALA A 286 11.63 -1.33 -3.12
C ALA A 286 11.46 0.17 -3.41
N GLY A 287 10.25 0.58 -3.79
CA GLY A 287 9.91 1.98 -4.06
C GLY A 287 10.52 2.54 -5.34
N ARG A 288 11.04 1.69 -6.24
CA ARG A 288 11.59 2.09 -7.53
C ARG A 288 10.81 1.49 -8.68
N SER A 289 10.76 2.22 -9.80
CA SER A 289 10.20 1.79 -11.08
C SER A 289 11.31 1.55 -12.08
N TYR A 290 11.26 0.40 -12.74
CA TYR A 290 12.23 -0.06 -13.75
C TYR A 290 11.51 -0.32 -15.06
N ARG A 291 11.93 0.34 -16.12
CA ARG A 291 11.35 0.20 -17.43
C ARG A 291 12.39 -0.26 -18.43
N TYR A 292 12.07 -1.35 -19.14
CA TYR A 292 12.85 -1.92 -20.23
C TYR A 292 12.07 -1.76 -21.53
N VAL A 293 12.69 -1.17 -22.55
CA VAL A 293 12.07 -1.02 -23.88
C VAL A 293 12.88 -1.77 -24.92
N LEU A 294 12.23 -2.76 -25.52
CA LEU A 294 12.76 -3.49 -26.66
C LEU A 294 12.33 -2.79 -27.94
N THR A 295 13.29 -2.41 -28.79
CA THR A 295 13.00 -1.84 -30.11
C THR A 295 13.35 -2.87 -31.20
N ILE A 296 12.36 -3.13 -32.06
CA ILE A 296 12.48 -4.01 -33.23
C ILE A 296 12.69 -3.11 -34.44
N GLU A 297 13.91 -3.12 -34.94
CA GLU A 297 14.35 -2.39 -36.13
C GLU A 297 14.26 -3.29 -37.36
N ALA A 298 14.54 -2.75 -38.58
CA ALA A 298 14.49 -3.52 -39.80
C ALA A 298 15.49 -4.67 -39.84
N ASP A 299 16.67 -4.50 -39.23
CA ASP A 299 17.81 -5.43 -39.27
C ASP A 299 18.34 -5.81 -37.86
N ALA A 300 17.77 -5.25 -36.80
CA ALA A 300 18.25 -5.49 -35.46
C ALA A 300 17.08 -5.58 -34.46
N ILE A 301 17.35 -6.16 -33.30
CA ILE A 301 16.49 -6.09 -32.14
C ILE A 301 17.37 -5.69 -30.96
N THR A 302 17.02 -4.57 -30.32
CA THR A 302 17.85 -3.98 -29.28
C THR A 302 17.00 -3.62 -28.04
N PHE A 303 17.58 -3.75 -26.86
CA PHE A 303 17.10 -2.97 -25.73
C PHE A 303 17.58 -1.54 -25.93
N SER A 304 16.66 -0.67 -26.36
CA SER A 304 16.99 0.70 -26.73
C SER A 304 16.97 1.66 -25.55
N ASP A 305 16.10 1.42 -24.58
CA ASP A 305 15.90 2.31 -23.45
C ASP A 305 15.75 1.51 -22.15
N PHE A 306 16.48 1.95 -21.12
CA PHE A 306 16.31 1.48 -19.76
C PHE A 306 16.23 2.70 -18.83
N THR A 307 15.20 2.77 -18.01
CA THR A 307 15.05 3.87 -17.05
C THR A 307 14.78 3.35 -15.64
N VAL A 308 15.24 4.11 -14.67
CA VAL A 308 15.00 3.88 -13.25
C VAL A 308 14.51 5.17 -12.63
N ASP A 309 13.28 5.16 -12.15
CA ASP A 309 12.64 6.31 -11.52
C ASP A 309 12.23 5.98 -10.08
N GLU A 310 11.92 6.98 -9.29
CA GLU A 310 11.16 6.78 -8.07
C GLU A 310 9.74 6.33 -8.45
N TRP A 311 9.19 5.41 -7.70
CA TRP A 311 7.83 4.94 -7.99
C TRP A 311 6.85 6.11 -7.86
N GLY A 312 6.12 6.39 -8.96
CA GLY A 312 5.18 7.50 -9.04
C GLY A 312 5.70 8.80 -9.65
N GLU A 313 6.96 8.86 -10.05
CA GLU A 313 7.46 9.95 -10.89
C GLU A 313 7.18 9.68 -12.37
N THR A 314 6.75 10.72 -13.10
CA THR A 314 6.64 10.66 -14.56
C THR A 314 8.03 10.71 -15.18
N HIS A 315 8.28 9.79 -16.09
CA HIS A 315 9.53 9.64 -16.84
C HIS A 315 10.15 10.96 -17.31
N THR A 316 11.34 11.25 -16.82
CA THR A 316 12.27 12.22 -17.45
C THR A 316 13.52 11.46 -17.91
N GLY A 317 13.33 10.45 -18.77
CA GLY A 317 14.36 9.51 -19.14
C GLY A 317 15.52 10.09 -19.94
N GLY A 318 16.73 9.61 -19.61
CA GLY A 318 17.88 9.65 -20.49
C GLY A 318 18.13 8.26 -21.06
N ASP A 319 18.30 8.14 -22.37
CA ASP A 319 18.56 6.89 -23.05
C ASP A 319 19.90 6.28 -22.58
N ILE A 320 19.85 5.10 -21.99
CA ILE A 320 21.05 4.28 -21.77
C ILE A 320 21.03 3.17 -22.81
N ASN A 321 21.94 3.26 -23.77
CA ASN A 321 22.08 2.27 -24.83
C ASN A 321 22.69 0.98 -24.25
N ILE A 322 21.91 -0.08 -24.20
CA ILE A 322 22.33 -1.39 -23.71
C ILE A 322 22.48 -2.32 -24.93
N GLY A 323 23.70 -2.59 -25.26
CA GLY A 323 24.25 -3.44 -26.32
C GLY A 323 23.32 -4.39 -27.08
N THR A 324 23.65 -4.57 -28.36
CA THR A 324 23.04 -5.56 -29.26
C THR A 324 23.32 -6.98 -28.80
N SER A 325 22.30 -7.85 -28.78
CA SER A 325 22.54 -9.31 -28.73
C SER A 325 22.96 -9.76 -30.12
N ASP A 326 24.25 -10.04 -30.33
CA ASP A 326 24.70 -10.77 -31.50
C ASP A 326 24.26 -12.24 -31.38
N ASN A 327 23.68 -12.78 -32.48
CA ASN A 327 23.36 -14.18 -32.67
C ASN A 327 24.59 -15.06 -32.61
#